data_c53659863127ff1e9418e3a00e656776
#
_entry.id   c53659863127ff1e9418e3a00e656776
#
_cell.length_a   1.000
_cell.length_b   1.000
_cell.length_c   1.000
_cell.angle_alpha   90.00
_cell.angle_beta   90.00
_cell.angle_gamma   90.00
#
_symmetry.space_group_name_H-M   'P 1'
#
loop_
_entity.id
_entity.type
_entity.pdbx_description
1 polymer ?
#
loop_
_entity_poly.entity_id
_entity_poly.type
_entity_poly.pdbx_seq_one_letter_code
_entity_poly.pdbx_strand_id
1 'polypeptide(L)'
;MNQPILEIKHLKKSYGQNEVLKDISLTIHKGEVISIIGSSGSGKSTFLRSINLLETPTEGEILYHGENVLEKGYNLTHYREKLGMVFQSFNLFENLNVLENTIVAQTTVLKRDRSEAEKVAKENLEKVGMGERYWQAKPKQLSGGQKQRVAIARAL
;
A
#
# COMPACT_ATOMS: atom_id res chain seq x y z
N MET A 1 -22.54 14.70 -7.47
CA MET A 1 -22.31 13.37 -6.86
C MET A 1 -20.81 13.16 -6.78
N ASN A 2 -20.29 12.77 -5.62
CA ASN A 2 -18.85 12.58 -5.45
C ASN A 2 -18.44 11.29 -6.19
N GLN A 3 -17.65 11.39 -7.24
CA GLN A 3 -17.23 10.23 -8.04
C GLN A 3 -16.37 9.31 -7.15
N PRO A 4 -16.57 7.97 -7.16
CA PRO A 4 -15.78 7.05 -6.39
C PRO A 4 -14.31 7.06 -6.85
N ILE A 5 -13.40 6.91 -5.89
CA ILE A 5 -11.96 6.74 -6.20
C ILE A 5 -11.69 5.31 -6.63
N LEU A 6 -12.29 4.35 -5.93
CA LEU A 6 -12.10 2.93 -6.19
C LEU A 6 -13.44 2.20 -6.11
N GLU A 7 -13.73 1.40 -7.12
CA GLU A 7 -14.87 0.49 -7.12
C GLU A 7 -14.38 -0.94 -7.35
N ILE A 8 -14.86 -1.84 -6.55
CA ILE A 8 -14.58 -3.27 -6.64
C ILE A 8 -15.91 -3.95 -6.92
N LYS A 9 -15.98 -4.73 -7.98
CA LYS A 9 -17.22 -5.37 -8.44
C LYS A 9 -17.00 -6.88 -8.57
N HIS A 10 -17.78 -7.63 -7.79
CA HIS A 10 -17.82 -9.10 -7.85
C HIS A 10 -16.45 -9.77 -7.79
N LEU A 11 -15.54 -9.22 -6.96
CA LEU A 11 -14.16 -9.68 -6.86
C LEU A 11 -14.10 -11.07 -6.26
N LYS A 12 -13.47 -12.00 -7.00
CA LYS A 12 -13.24 -13.38 -6.54
C LYS A 12 -11.75 -13.71 -6.58
N LYS A 13 -11.32 -14.54 -5.65
CA LYS A 13 -9.97 -15.11 -5.65
C LYS A 13 -9.99 -16.54 -5.18
N SER A 14 -9.50 -17.43 -6.03
CA SER A 14 -9.32 -18.85 -5.72
C SER A 14 -7.86 -19.27 -5.87
N TYR A 15 -7.44 -20.22 -5.04
CA TYR A 15 -6.17 -20.92 -5.13
C TYR A 15 -6.48 -22.41 -5.35
N GLY A 16 -6.40 -22.85 -6.60
CA GLY A 16 -6.89 -24.16 -7.01
C GLY A 16 -8.40 -24.26 -6.74
N GLN A 17 -8.81 -25.24 -5.93
CA GLN A 17 -10.22 -25.43 -5.55
C GLN A 17 -10.65 -24.63 -4.30
N ASN A 18 -9.71 -23.95 -3.64
CA ASN A 18 -10.01 -23.17 -2.46
C ASN A 18 -10.40 -21.73 -2.82
N GLU A 19 -11.68 -21.41 -2.71
CA GLU A 19 -12.22 -20.07 -2.94
C GLU A 19 -12.07 -19.21 -1.68
N VAL A 20 -11.15 -18.24 -1.71
CA VAL A 20 -10.82 -17.36 -0.59
C VAL A 20 -11.65 -16.08 -0.61
N LEU A 21 -11.80 -15.45 -1.78
CA LEU A 21 -12.72 -14.34 -1.99
C LEU A 21 -13.84 -14.83 -2.91
N LYS A 22 -15.08 -14.80 -2.41
CA LYS A 22 -16.21 -15.42 -3.11
C LYS A 22 -16.98 -14.47 -4.02
N ASP A 23 -17.28 -13.29 -3.53
CA ASP A 23 -18.00 -12.23 -4.26
C ASP A 23 -17.94 -10.95 -3.42
N ILE A 24 -16.94 -10.12 -3.63
CA ILE A 24 -16.77 -8.90 -2.85
C ILE A 24 -17.00 -7.70 -3.76
N SER A 25 -17.97 -6.88 -3.38
CA SER A 25 -18.24 -5.59 -4.02
C SER A 25 -18.13 -4.47 -2.98
N LEU A 26 -17.43 -3.41 -3.33
CA LEU A 26 -17.15 -2.28 -2.44
C LEU A 26 -16.90 -1.02 -3.26
N THR A 27 -17.47 0.09 -2.84
CA THR A 27 -17.22 1.42 -3.43
C THR A 27 -16.57 2.31 -2.40
N ILE A 28 -15.50 3.00 -2.77
CA ILE A 28 -14.72 3.86 -1.88
C ILE A 28 -14.65 5.28 -2.46
N HIS A 29 -15.01 6.25 -1.63
CA HIS A 29 -14.97 7.67 -1.97
C HIS A 29 -13.81 8.40 -1.27
N LYS A 30 -13.50 9.59 -1.73
CA LYS A 30 -12.43 10.41 -1.15
C LYS A 30 -12.70 10.72 0.32
N GLY A 31 -11.72 10.44 1.18
CA GLY A 31 -11.78 10.71 2.61
C GLY A 31 -12.42 9.61 3.45
N GLU A 32 -12.91 8.53 2.84
CA GLU A 32 -13.45 7.41 3.59
C GLU A 32 -12.37 6.58 4.26
N VAL A 33 -12.70 6.04 5.42
CA VAL A 33 -11.90 5.06 6.15
C VAL A 33 -12.71 3.77 6.26
N ILE A 34 -12.18 2.69 5.71
CA ILE A 34 -12.84 1.38 5.68
C ILE A 34 -12.13 0.41 6.60
N SER A 35 -12.86 -0.23 7.50
CA SER A 35 -12.35 -1.27 8.38
C SER A 35 -12.82 -2.65 7.91
N ILE A 36 -11.88 -3.58 7.72
CA ILE A 36 -12.16 -4.96 7.34
C ILE A 36 -11.98 -5.86 8.57
N ILE A 37 -13.08 -6.48 9.01
CA ILE A 37 -13.12 -7.32 10.20
C ILE A 37 -13.39 -8.78 9.80
N GLY A 38 -12.76 -9.70 10.47
CA GLY A 38 -12.95 -11.15 10.25
C GLY A 38 -11.89 -11.98 10.98
N SER A 39 -12.13 -13.29 11.11
CA SER A 39 -11.21 -14.24 11.72
C SER A 39 -9.88 -14.36 10.97
N SER A 40 -8.87 -14.96 11.61
CA SER A 40 -7.62 -15.30 10.91
C SER A 40 -7.94 -16.23 9.73
N GLY A 41 -7.30 -16.01 8.58
CA GLY A 41 -7.54 -16.82 7.37
C GLY A 41 -8.80 -16.46 6.57
N SER A 42 -9.60 -15.47 6.98
CA SER A 42 -10.83 -15.08 6.25
C SER A 42 -10.61 -14.33 4.94
N GLY A 43 -9.38 -14.19 4.46
CA GLY A 43 -9.09 -13.55 3.16
C GLY A 43 -8.81 -12.05 3.22
N LYS A 44 -8.79 -11.38 4.40
CA LYS A 44 -8.55 -9.92 4.50
C LYS A 44 -7.28 -9.46 3.79
N SER A 45 -6.17 -10.14 4.04
CA SER A 45 -4.89 -9.81 3.40
C SER A 45 -4.90 -10.12 1.90
N THR A 46 -5.59 -11.18 1.50
CA THR A 46 -5.78 -11.53 0.08
C THR A 46 -6.58 -10.44 -0.63
N PHE A 47 -7.64 -9.94 0.01
CA PHE A 47 -8.44 -8.84 -0.53
C PHE A 47 -7.59 -7.57 -0.73
N LEU A 48 -6.84 -7.12 0.29
CA LEU A 48 -5.96 -5.96 0.18
C LEU A 48 -4.87 -6.14 -0.90
N ARG A 49 -4.30 -7.35 -1.01
CA ARG A 49 -3.31 -7.66 -2.05
C ARG A 49 -3.92 -7.73 -3.44
N SER A 50 -5.20 -8.13 -3.54
CA SER A 50 -5.92 -8.11 -4.82
C SER A 50 -6.22 -6.69 -5.28
N ILE A 51 -6.55 -5.78 -4.37
CA ILE A 51 -6.78 -4.37 -4.70
C ILE A 51 -5.53 -3.75 -5.34
N ASN A 52 -4.35 -3.99 -4.77
CA ASN A 52 -3.12 -3.41 -5.32
C ASN A 52 -2.43 -4.32 -6.36
N LEU A 53 -3.09 -5.41 -6.76
CA LEU A 53 -2.65 -6.39 -7.76
C LEU A 53 -1.31 -7.06 -7.44
N LEU A 54 -0.96 -7.19 -6.16
CA LEU A 54 0.06 -8.14 -5.70
C LEU A 54 -0.44 -9.58 -5.83
N GLU A 55 -1.75 -9.78 -5.78
CA GLU A 55 -2.47 -11.01 -6.05
C GLU A 55 -3.47 -10.74 -7.18
N THR A 56 -3.34 -11.40 -8.31
CA THR A 56 -4.29 -11.23 -9.42
C THR A 56 -5.62 -11.88 -9.04
N PRO A 57 -6.75 -11.16 -9.07
CA PRO A 57 -8.07 -11.75 -8.89
C PRO A 57 -8.35 -12.85 -9.90
N THR A 58 -9.23 -13.79 -9.55
CA THR A 58 -9.69 -14.83 -10.48
C THR A 58 -10.82 -14.31 -11.36
N GLU A 59 -11.71 -13.50 -10.78
CA GLU A 59 -12.84 -12.87 -11.46
C GLU A 59 -13.15 -11.52 -10.83
N GLY A 60 -13.98 -10.71 -11.51
CA GLY A 60 -14.44 -9.42 -11.06
C GLY A 60 -13.69 -8.25 -11.68
N GLU A 61 -14.01 -7.06 -11.23
CA GLU A 61 -13.43 -5.81 -11.75
C GLU A 61 -12.92 -4.95 -10.60
N ILE A 62 -11.88 -4.19 -10.88
CA ILE A 62 -11.34 -3.14 -10.01
C ILE A 62 -11.25 -1.87 -10.86
N LEU A 63 -12.08 -0.88 -10.53
CA LEU A 63 -12.12 0.39 -11.25
C LEU A 63 -11.47 1.47 -10.40
N TYR A 64 -10.43 2.10 -10.92
CA TYR A 64 -9.78 3.26 -10.33
C TYR A 64 -10.16 4.50 -11.12
N HIS A 65 -10.88 5.44 -10.50
CA HIS A 65 -11.49 6.59 -11.18
C HIS A 65 -12.33 6.21 -12.40
N GLY A 66 -13.01 5.06 -12.34
CA GLY A 66 -13.88 4.55 -13.41
C GLY A 66 -13.16 3.73 -14.49
N GLU A 67 -11.84 3.62 -14.46
CA GLU A 67 -11.05 2.80 -15.40
C GLU A 67 -10.72 1.43 -14.79
N ASN A 68 -11.01 0.35 -15.52
CA ASN A 68 -10.73 -1.00 -15.04
C ASN A 68 -9.22 -1.32 -15.11
N VAL A 69 -8.59 -1.45 -13.93
CA VAL A 69 -7.16 -1.70 -13.83
C VAL A 69 -6.73 -3.11 -14.24
N LEU A 70 -7.70 -4.01 -14.45
CA LEU A 70 -7.47 -5.39 -14.92
C LEU A 70 -7.47 -5.50 -16.44
N GLU A 71 -7.81 -4.44 -17.15
CA GLU A 71 -7.81 -4.45 -18.63
C GLU A 71 -6.40 -4.58 -19.19
N LYS A 72 -6.32 -5.30 -20.32
CA LYS A 72 -5.05 -5.51 -21.02
C LYS A 72 -4.46 -4.19 -21.50
N GLY A 73 -3.24 -3.91 -21.06
CA GLY A 73 -2.54 -2.67 -21.45
C GLY A 73 -2.69 -1.52 -20.45
N TYR A 74 -3.46 -1.69 -19.37
CA TYR A 74 -3.52 -0.70 -18.30
C TYR A 74 -2.15 -0.51 -17.63
N ASN A 75 -1.79 0.74 -17.32
CA ASN A 75 -0.51 1.06 -16.69
C ASN A 75 -0.52 0.74 -15.19
N LEU A 76 -0.24 -0.51 -14.84
CA LEU A 76 -0.20 -0.98 -13.45
C LEU A 76 0.86 -0.27 -12.60
N THR A 77 1.96 0.17 -13.20
CA THR A 77 2.98 0.93 -12.47
C THR A 77 2.38 2.25 -11.97
N HIS A 78 1.72 2.99 -12.85
CA HIS A 78 1.05 4.24 -12.48
C HIS A 78 -0.04 4.04 -11.43
N TYR A 79 -0.83 2.96 -11.54
CA TYR A 79 -1.84 2.62 -10.53
C TYR A 79 -1.21 2.37 -9.14
N ARG A 80 -0.16 1.55 -9.08
CA ARG A 80 0.52 1.23 -7.83
C ARG A 80 1.23 2.42 -7.19
N GLU A 81 1.67 3.39 -7.98
CA GLU A 81 2.22 4.66 -7.48
C GLU A 81 1.21 5.47 -6.65
N LYS A 82 -0.09 5.26 -6.88
CA LYS A 82 -1.18 5.93 -6.15
C LYS A 82 -1.66 5.16 -4.92
N LEU A 83 -1.13 3.96 -4.68
CA LEU A 83 -1.54 3.07 -3.60
C LEU A 83 -0.40 2.84 -2.61
N GLY A 84 -0.41 3.53 -1.48
CA GLY A 84 0.46 3.20 -0.36
C GLY A 84 0.01 1.91 0.32
N MET A 85 0.93 0.98 0.59
CA MET A 85 0.65 -0.26 1.32
C MET A 85 1.60 -0.44 2.50
N VAL A 86 1.02 -0.69 3.67
CA VAL A 86 1.76 -1.07 4.87
C VAL A 86 1.54 -2.55 5.15
N PHE A 87 2.60 -3.34 5.06
CA PHE A 87 2.54 -4.78 5.31
C PHE A 87 2.58 -5.10 6.81
N GLN A 88 2.03 -6.25 7.20
CA GLN A 88 2.05 -6.72 8.59
C GLN A 88 3.48 -6.91 9.13
N SER A 89 4.41 -7.35 8.30
CA SER A 89 5.84 -7.50 8.60
C SER A 89 6.67 -6.24 8.33
N PHE A 90 5.99 -5.11 8.01
CA PHE A 90 6.55 -3.80 7.69
C PHE A 90 7.49 -3.77 6.47
N ASN A 91 8.19 -4.84 6.14
CA ASN A 91 9.07 -5.02 4.98
C ASN A 91 10.04 -3.85 4.77
N LEU A 92 10.70 -3.41 5.85
CA LEU A 92 11.76 -2.42 5.76
C LEU A 92 13.01 -3.05 5.14
N PHE A 93 13.71 -2.29 4.33
CA PHE A 93 15.00 -2.70 3.78
C PHE A 93 16.05 -2.68 4.89
N GLU A 94 16.53 -3.85 5.31
CA GLU A 94 17.45 -4.03 6.44
C GLU A 94 18.82 -3.38 6.22
N ASN A 95 19.24 -3.24 4.97
CA ASN A 95 20.47 -2.57 4.57
C ASN A 95 20.38 -1.04 4.53
N LEU A 96 19.17 -0.47 4.57
CA LEU A 96 18.92 0.97 4.57
C LEU A 96 18.61 1.48 5.99
N ASN A 97 18.94 2.73 6.29
CA ASN A 97 18.49 3.38 7.53
C ASN A 97 17.03 3.86 7.40
N VAL A 98 16.46 4.44 8.46
CA VAL A 98 15.08 4.95 8.50
C VAL A 98 14.82 5.96 7.39
N LEU A 99 15.68 6.95 7.23
CA LEU A 99 15.53 8.00 6.22
C LEU A 99 15.58 7.40 4.80
N GLU A 100 16.58 6.55 4.53
CA GLU A 100 16.73 5.89 3.23
C GLU A 100 15.54 4.97 2.88
N ASN A 101 14.99 4.26 3.87
CA ASN A 101 13.77 3.46 3.67
C ASN A 101 12.59 4.30 3.19
N THR A 102 12.51 5.57 3.61
CA THR A 102 11.44 6.48 3.21
C THR A 102 11.73 7.18 1.87
N ILE A 103 13.01 7.36 1.51
CA ILE A 103 13.43 8.00 0.27
C ILE A 103 13.35 7.05 -0.93
N VAL A 104 13.74 5.78 -0.76
CA VAL A 104 14.01 4.85 -1.87
C VAL A 104 12.86 4.72 -2.87
N ALA A 105 11.61 4.65 -2.41
CA ALA A 105 10.45 4.56 -3.29
C ALA A 105 10.25 5.84 -4.10
N GLN A 106 10.46 7.00 -3.49
CA GLN A 106 10.29 8.30 -4.12
C GLN A 106 11.29 8.52 -5.27
N THR A 107 12.53 8.13 -5.08
CA THR A 107 13.58 8.27 -6.11
C THR A 107 13.50 7.19 -7.17
N THR A 108 13.20 5.94 -6.79
CA THR A 108 13.21 4.79 -7.70
C THR A 108 11.95 4.72 -8.55
N VAL A 109 10.78 4.92 -7.94
CA VAL A 109 9.47 4.77 -8.59
C VAL A 109 8.98 6.11 -9.11
N LEU A 110 8.87 7.11 -8.24
CA LEU A 110 8.33 8.43 -8.59
C LEU A 110 9.34 9.31 -9.36
N LYS A 111 10.60 8.85 -9.49
CA LYS A 111 11.69 9.61 -10.15
C LYS A 111 11.90 11.01 -9.58
N ARG A 112 11.52 11.21 -8.33
CA ARG A 112 11.71 12.48 -7.63
C ARG A 112 13.19 12.76 -7.43
N ASP A 113 13.60 14.03 -7.53
CA ASP A 113 14.95 14.43 -7.19
C ASP A 113 15.32 14.08 -5.76
N ARG A 114 16.58 13.73 -5.52
CA ARG A 114 17.07 13.27 -4.21
C ARG A 114 16.84 14.28 -3.10
N SER A 115 17.07 15.55 -3.36
CA SER A 115 16.92 16.60 -2.35
C SER A 115 15.46 16.82 -1.97
N GLU A 116 14.56 16.76 -2.96
CA GLU A 116 13.11 16.84 -2.74
C GLU A 116 12.60 15.60 -2.02
N ALA A 117 13.03 14.40 -2.43
CA ALA A 117 12.66 13.14 -1.79
C ALA A 117 13.08 13.11 -0.32
N GLU A 118 14.28 13.63 0.00
CA GLU A 118 14.76 13.72 1.38
C GLU A 118 13.92 14.69 2.21
N LYS A 119 13.54 15.84 1.67
CA LYS A 119 12.66 16.80 2.33
C LYS A 119 11.31 16.17 2.68
N VAL A 120 10.65 15.56 1.69
CA VAL A 120 9.35 14.89 1.88
C VAL A 120 9.46 13.71 2.85
N ALA A 121 10.55 12.94 2.80
CA ALA A 121 10.79 11.84 3.72
C ALA A 121 10.90 12.33 5.18
N LYS A 122 11.63 13.40 5.43
CA LYS A 122 11.77 14.02 6.76
C LYS A 122 10.42 14.51 7.28
N GLU A 123 9.64 15.21 6.44
CA GLU A 123 8.29 15.67 6.79
C GLU A 123 7.35 14.50 7.15
N ASN A 124 7.38 13.42 6.39
CA ASN A 124 6.56 12.25 6.64
C ASN A 124 7.00 11.48 7.90
N LEU A 125 8.30 11.38 8.17
CA LEU A 125 8.83 10.81 9.39
C LEU A 125 8.44 11.62 10.62
N GLU A 126 8.49 12.94 10.55
CA GLU A 126 8.03 13.83 11.64
C GLU A 126 6.54 13.64 11.93
N LYS A 127 5.69 13.56 10.90
CA LYS A 127 4.23 13.33 11.06
C LYS A 127 3.92 12.05 11.84
N VAL A 128 4.77 11.02 11.75
CA VAL A 128 4.59 9.76 12.49
C VAL A 128 5.41 9.70 13.78
N GLY A 129 6.02 10.82 14.21
CA GLY A 129 6.83 10.89 15.44
C GLY A 129 8.17 10.16 15.36
N MET A 130 8.74 10.06 14.16
CA MET A 130 10.07 9.49 13.90
C MET A 130 11.06 10.61 13.55
N GLY A 131 11.28 11.53 14.51
CA GLY A 131 12.15 12.69 14.34
C GLY A 131 13.64 12.34 14.11
N GLU A 132 14.44 13.38 13.95
CA GLU A 132 15.86 13.34 13.50
C GLU A 132 16.72 12.28 14.19
N ARG A 133 16.53 12.08 15.50
CA ARG A 133 17.28 11.07 16.28
C ARG A 133 17.17 9.64 15.75
N TYR A 134 16.14 9.33 14.96
CA TYR A 134 15.90 7.99 14.40
C TYR A 134 16.38 7.84 12.96
N TRP A 135 16.64 8.93 12.24
CA TRP A 135 16.87 8.88 10.79
C TRP A 135 18.02 7.99 10.37
N GLN A 136 19.09 7.93 11.18
CA GLN A 136 20.25 7.11 10.90
C GLN A 136 20.15 5.68 11.47
N ALA A 137 19.12 5.38 12.25
CA ALA A 137 18.93 4.05 12.82
C ALA A 137 18.61 3.01 11.73
N LYS A 138 19.14 1.81 11.91
CA LYS A 138 18.80 0.64 11.07
C LYS A 138 17.55 -0.06 11.61
N PRO A 139 16.78 -0.80 10.76
CA PRO A 139 15.59 -1.53 11.20
C PRO A 139 15.82 -2.43 12.43
N LYS A 140 17.01 -3.04 12.55
CA LYS A 140 17.38 -3.87 13.71
C LYS A 140 17.38 -3.14 15.05
N GLN A 141 17.54 -1.84 15.04
CA GLN A 141 17.63 -0.98 16.23
C GLN A 141 16.25 -0.44 16.65
N LEU A 142 15.20 -0.75 15.89
CA LEU A 142 13.86 -0.24 16.07
C LEU A 142 12.95 -1.25 16.77
N SER A 143 12.09 -0.78 17.65
CA SER A 143 10.96 -1.56 18.15
C SER A 143 9.93 -1.84 17.05
N GLY A 144 9.02 -2.81 17.25
CA GLY A 144 7.96 -3.11 16.29
C GLY A 144 7.10 -1.89 15.94
N GLY A 145 6.71 -1.09 16.95
CA GLY A 145 5.93 0.13 16.74
C GLY A 145 6.70 1.22 15.98
N GLN A 146 8.02 1.30 16.17
CA GLN A 146 8.86 2.22 15.40
C GLN A 146 8.99 1.76 13.94
N LYS A 147 9.18 0.46 13.69
CA LYS A 147 9.19 -0.12 12.33
C LYS A 147 7.86 0.15 11.61
N GLN A 148 6.74 0.00 12.30
CA GLN A 148 5.42 0.31 11.77
C GLN A 148 5.32 1.77 11.35
N ARG A 149 5.73 2.71 12.19
CA ARG A 149 5.72 4.14 11.87
C ARG A 149 6.58 4.48 10.66
N VAL A 150 7.78 3.89 10.55
CA VAL A 150 8.61 4.06 9.36
C VAL A 150 7.94 3.51 8.11
N ALA A 151 7.29 2.34 8.20
CA ALA A 151 6.53 1.78 7.08
C ALA A 151 5.35 2.65 6.66
N ILE A 152 4.67 3.30 7.62
CA ILE A 152 3.61 4.28 7.33
C ILE A 152 4.21 5.52 6.64
N ALA A 153 5.29 6.10 7.18
CA ALA A 153 5.96 7.25 6.56
C ALA A 153 6.42 6.97 5.12
N ARG A 154 6.85 5.72 4.85
CA ARG A 154 7.23 5.28 3.50
C ARG A 154 6.04 5.18 2.54
N ALA A 155 4.83 4.92 3.06
CA ALA A 155 3.61 4.78 2.26
C ALA A 155 2.89 6.11 2.01
N LEU A 156 3.24 7.19 2.74
CA LEU A 156 2.74 8.56 2.56
C LEU A 156 3.47 9.29 1.42
#